data_db21038a52d9c0b866ac59b5febe4a85
#
_entry.id   db21038a52d9c0b866ac59b5febe4a85
#
_cell.length_a   1.000
_cell.length_b   1.000
_cell.length_c   1.000
_cell.angle_alpha   90.00
_cell.angle_beta   90.00
_cell.angle_gamma   90.00
#
_symmetry.space_group_name_H-M   'P 1'
#
loop_
_entity.id
_entity.type
_entity.pdbx_description
1 polymer ?
#
loop_
_entity_poly.entity_id
_entity_poly.type
_entity_poly.pdbx_seq_one_letter_code
_entity_poly.pdbx_strand_id
1 'polypeptide(L)'
;MSNMYWLIGILLVTTSASTINTANADSNAGLLLTDFTAESTDMGWFVVNDNVMGGRSDGEFEQADGLLDFTGRTNTNGGGFSSIRTQPMELALTDHSGIQLRVKGDGRRYMWRLTTDARWRGRQVGYWAEFPTEDGVWTTVNLPWSNFRPQYRGYRLDGPALDPAQITGMGLMIYDGLDGPFALQLESVSAYSASSAPRE
;
A
#
# COMPACT_ATOMS: atom_id res chain seq x y z
N MET A 1 32.99 21.64 82.49
CA MET A 1 33.78 21.31 81.31
C MET A 1 33.09 20.13 80.59
N SER A 2 32.29 20.41 79.58
CA SER A 2 31.55 19.40 78.91
C SER A 2 31.81 19.48 77.40
N ASN A 3 32.45 18.45 76.86
CA ASN A 3 32.79 18.33 75.44
C ASN A 3 31.61 17.75 74.69
N MET A 4 31.08 18.52 73.80
CA MET A 4 29.97 18.08 72.90
C MET A 4 30.60 17.76 71.56
N TYR A 5 30.59 16.45 71.21
CA TYR A 5 31.01 15.94 69.91
C TYR A 5 29.82 16.00 68.91
N TRP A 6 30.00 16.72 67.82
CA TRP A 6 29.08 16.73 66.72
C TRP A 6 29.40 15.57 65.79
N LEU A 7 28.44 14.64 65.65
CA LEU A 7 28.50 13.58 64.62
C LEU A 7 27.95 14.15 63.30
N ILE A 8 28.85 14.27 62.32
CA ILE A 8 28.46 14.61 60.94
C ILE A 8 28.06 13.30 60.26
N GLY A 9 26.76 13.13 60.03
CA GLY A 9 26.24 12.04 59.23
C GLY A 9 26.43 12.32 57.75
N ILE A 10 27.24 11.52 57.07
CA ILE A 10 27.41 11.56 55.61
C ILE A 10 26.25 10.76 55.01
N LEU A 11 25.32 11.47 54.34
CA LEU A 11 24.23 10.87 53.54
C LEU A 11 24.80 10.44 52.20
N LEU A 12 25.00 9.14 51.98
CA LEU A 12 25.32 8.56 50.68
C LEU A 12 24.04 8.56 49.82
N VAL A 13 23.97 9.48 48.84
CA VAL A 13 22.96 9.43 47.80
C VAL A 13 23.44 8.48 46.72
N THR A 14 22.87 7.29 46.68
CA THR A 14 23.07 6.34 45.57
C THR A 14 22.16 6.75 44.39
N THR A 15 22.74 7.40 43.38
CA THR A 15 22.05 7.62 42.11
C THR A 15 21.99 6.33 41.34
N SER A 16 20.83 5.71 41.31
CA SER A 16 20.51 4.60 40.39
C SER A 16 20.45 5.16 38.99
N ALA A 17 21.45 4.89 38.16
CA ALA A 17 21.36 5.14 36.72
C ALA A 17 20.36 4.18 36.11
N SER A 18 19.16 4.67 35.83
CA SER A 18 18.21 3.94 34.96
C SER A 18 18.79 3.91 33.55
N THR A 19 19.31 2.77 33.14
CA THR A 19 19.61 2.51 31.73
C THR A 19 18.29 2.53 30.98
N ILE A 20 18.04 3.61 30.23
CA ILE A 20 16.99 3.66 29.22
C ILE A 20 17.41 2.65 28.15
N ASN A 21 16.79 1.48 28.22
CA ASN A 21 16.85 0.51 27.15
C ASN A 21 16.08 1.14 25.98
N THR A 22 16.78 1.81 25.06
CA THR A 22 16.22 2.17 23.77
C THR A 22 15.90 0.85 23.08
N ALA A 23 14.67 0.37 23.30
CA ALA A 23 14.10 -0.71 22.53
C ALA A 23 14.36 -0.39 21.05
N ASN A 24 15.00 -1.33 20.37
CA ASN A 24 15.14 -1.31 18.93
C ASN A 24 13.75 -1.02 18.35
N ALA A 25 13.56 0.19 17.82
CA ALA A 25 12.42 0.52 17.02
C ALA A 25 12.41 -0.49 15.85
N ASP A 26 11.31 -1.17 15.72
CA ASP A 26 11.08 -2.26 14.79
C ASP A 26 11.74 -2.01 13.43
N SER A 27 12.82 -2.74 13.15
CA SER A 27 13.38 -2.87 11.80
C SER A 27 12.41 -3.60 10.83
N ASN A 28 11.17 -3.77 11.24
CA ASN A 28 10.08 -4.40 10.50
C ASN A 28 8.98 -3.40 10.09
N ALA A 29 9.18 -2.10 10.31
CA ALA A 29 8.28 -1.09 9.80
C ALA A 29 8.46 -1.03 8.27
N GLY A 30 7.40 -1.39 7.54
CA GLY A 30 7.39 -1.29 6.08
C GLY A 30 7.66 0.15 5.63
N LEU A 31 8.16 0.32 4.42
CA LEU A 31 8.34 1.65 3.81
C LEU A 31 6.97 2.23 3.46
N LEU A 32 6.56 3.29 4.14
CA LEU A 32 5.35 4.04 3.77
C LEU A 32 5.56 4.72 2.42
N LEU A 33 4.69 4.44 1.45
CA LEU A 33 4.70 5.07 0.13
C LEU A 33 3.76 6.28 0.09
N THR A 34 2.59 6.18 0.70
CA THR A 34 1.64 7.28 0.91
C THR A 34 0.64 6.94 2.01
N ASP A 35 0.20 7.95 2.74
CA ASP A 35 -0.92 7.93 3.68
C ASP A 35 -1.99 8.98 3.34
N PHE A 36 -1.90 9.57 2.14
CA PHE A 36 -2.81 10.56 1.59
C PHE A 36 -2.98 11.83 2.42
N THR A 37 -2.11 12.08 3.38
CA THR A 37 -2.05 13.34 4.13
C THR A 37 -1.46 14.46 3.26
N ALA A 38 -1.58 15.69 3.73
CA ALA A 38 -1.01 16.86 3.03
C ALA A 38 0.53 16.85 2.99
N GLU A 39 1.17 16.08 3.89
CA GLU A 39 2.61 15.89 3.98
C GLU A 39 3.12 14.79 3.05
N SER A 40 2.22 13.92 2.57
CA SER A 40 2.57 12.87 1.61
C SER A 40 2.92 13.45 0.25
N THR A 41 3.86 12.78 -0.44
CA THR A 41 4.20 13.14 -1.83
C THR A 41 2.97 12.99 -2.72
N ASP A 42 2.65 14.03 -3.50
CA ASP A 42 1.61 13.94 -4.52
C ASP A 42 2.05 12.96 -5.61
N MET A 43 1.33 11.87 -5.75
CA MET A 43 1.58 10.84 -6.75
C MET A 43 0.88 11.13 -8.08
N GLY A 44 0.14 12.23 -8.18
CA GLY A 44 -0.57 12.65 -9.40
C GLY A 44 -1.60 11.62 -9.85
N TRP A 45 -2.47 11.19 -8.96
CA TRP A 45 -3.53 10.24 -9.28
C TRP A 45 -4.45 10.75 -10.39
N PHE A 46 -4.89 9.84 -11.26
CA PHE A 46 -5.84 10.15 -12.33
C PHE A 46 -6.74 8.94 -12.63
N VAL A 47 -7.95 9.23 -13.14
CA VAL A 47 -8.95 8.21 -13.47
C VAL A 47 -8.72 7.65 -14.87
N VAL A 48 -8.92 6.33 -15.02
CA VAL A 48 -9.04 5.64 -16.31
C VAL A 48 -10.21 4.67 -16.25
N ASN A 49 -11.31 5.05 -16.88
CA ASN A 49 -12.51 4.24 -16.99
C ASN A 49 -12.53 3.48 -18.34
N ASP A 50 -13.43 2.50 -18.47
CA ASP A 50 -13.57 1.67 -19.66
C ASP A 50 -14.14 2.40 -20.88
N ASN A 51 -14.56 3.66 -20.73
CA ASN A 51 -15.00 4.53 -21.84
C ASN A 51 -13.91 4.68 -22.92
N VAL A 52 -12.62 4.54 -22.55
CA VAL A 52 -11.49 4.49 -23.52
C VAL A 52 -11.58 3.30 -24.49
N MET A 53 -12.46 2.34 -24.23
CA MET A 53 -12.74 1.16 -25.06
C MET A 53 -14.22 1.05 -25.46
N GLY A 54 -15.04 2.08 -25.22
CA GLY A 54 -16.47 2.10 -25.51
C GLY A 54 -17.35 1.57 -24.37
N GLY A 55 -16.80 1.32 -23.17
CA GLY A 55 -17.54 0.94 -21.97
C GLY A 55 -18.33 2.12 -21.37
N ARG A 56 -19.07 1.80 -20.32
CA ARG A 56 -20.00 2.72 -19.64
C ARG A 56 -19.79 2.79 -18.13
N SER A 57 -18.72 2.21 -17.62
CA SER A 57 -18.37 2.34 -16.22
C SER A 57 -17.93 3.77 -15.94
N ASP A 58 -18.27 4.25 -14.76
CA ASP A 58 -17.95 5.59 -14.29
C ASP A 58 -17.36 5.49 -12.89
N GLY A 59 -16.19 6.05 -12.70
CA GLY A 59 -15.52 6.06 -11.40
C GLY A 59 -14.71 7.34 -11.25
N GLU A 60 -14.60 7.77 -10.02
CA GLU A 60 -13.91 8.97 -9.58
C GLU A 60 -13.14 8.71 -8.29
N PHE A 61 -12.29 9.62 -7.89
CA PHE A 61 -11.63 9.58 -6.59
C PHE A 61 -11.58 10.97 -5.95
N GLU A 62 -11.51 10.96 -4.63
CA GLU A 62 -11.26 12.16 -3.82
C GLU A 62 -10.15 11.85 -2.82
N GLN A 63 -9.29 12.83 -2.55
CA GLN A 63 -8.30 12.76 -1.46
C GLN A 63 -8.62 13.84 -0.45
N ALA A 64 -8.96 13.41 0.77
CA ALA A 64 -9.26 14.29 1.89
C ALA A 64 -8.95 13.59 3.22
N ASP A 65 -8.53 14.33 4.21
CA ASP A 65 -8.38 13.88 5.61
C ASP A 65 -7.54 12.61 5.80
N GLY A 66 -6.49 12.42 4.99
CA GLY A 66 -5.62 11.24 5.06
C GLY A 66 -6.24 9.97 4.45
N LEU A 67 -7.23 10.14 3.58
CA LEU A 67 -7.89 9.06 2.86
C LEU A 67 -7.91 9.33 1.36
N LEU A 68 -7.91 8.26 0.59
CA LEU A 68 -8.31 8.28 -0.82
C LEU A 68 -9.60 7.47 -0.94
N ASP A 69 -10.69 8.13 -1.32
CA ASP A 69 -11.97 7.51 -1.64
C ASP A 69 -12.02 7.23 -3.15
N PHE A 70 -12.27 5.98 -3.50
CA PHE A 70 -12.46 5.55 -4.89
C PHE A 70 -13.86 4.99 -5.05
N THR A 71 -14.71 5.69 -5.76
CA THR A 71 -16.14 5.40 -5.88
C THR A 71 -16.61 5.42 -7.33
N GLY A 72 -17.79 4.87 -7.58
CA GLY A 72 -18.39 4.89 -8.90
C GLY A 72 -19.38 3.77 -9.15
N ARG A 73 -19.53 3.42 -10.43
CA ARG A 73 -20.40 2.35 -10.90
C ARG A 73 -19.76 1.61 -12.06
N THR A 74 -19.68 0.30 -11.96
CA THR A 74 -19.29 -0.57 -13.08
C THR A 74 -20.48 -0.96 -13.94
N ASN A 75 -20.22 -1.12 -15.24
CA ASN A 75 -21.17 -1.61 -16.24
C ASN A 75 -20.44 -2.56 -17.19
N THR A 76 -20.79 -3.83 -17.18
CA THR A 76 -20.14 -4.90 -17.96
C THR A 76 -20.46 -4.86 -19.45
N ASN A 77 -21.42 -4.03 -19.86
CA ASN A 77 -21.78 -3.88 -21.27
C ASN A 77 -20.73 -3.03 -22.02
N GLY A 78 -19.80 -3.69 -22.66
CA GLY A 78 -18.71 -3.07 -23.44
C GLY A 78 -17.44 -2.79 -22.65
N GLY A 79 -17.37 -3.24 -21.36
CA GLY A 79 -16.20 -3.03 -20.51
C GLY A 79 -16.37 -3.67 -19.14
N GLY A 80 -16.58 -2.87 -18.11
CA GLY A 80 -16.85 -3.34 -16.73
C GLY A 80 -15.73 -2.99 -15.76
N PHE A 81 -14.88 -1.99 -16.06
CA PHE A 81 -13.84 -1.56 -15.13
C PHE A 81 -13.82 -0.03 -14.90
N SER A 82 -13.37 0.33 -13.72
CA SER A 82 -12.85 1.65 -13.42
C SER A 82 -11.50 1.52 -12.71
N SER A 83 -10.59 2.45 -12.92
CA SER A 83 -9.30 2.46 -12.24
C SER A 83 -8.81 3.87 -11.97
N ILE A 84 -8.00 4.00 -10.92
CA ILE A 84 -7.16 5.16 -10.67
C ILE A 84 -5.69 4.73 -10.74
N ARG A 85 -4.86 5.63 -11.24
CA ARG A 85 -3.43 5.36 -11.48
C ARG A 85 -2.61 6.57 -11.08
N THR A 86 -1.36 6.32 -10.68
CA THR A 86 -0.40 7.40 -10.45
C THR A 86 0.24 7.86 -11.76
N GLN A 87 0.76 9.10 -11.76
CA GLN A 87 1.72 9.51 -12.77
C GLN A 87 2.96 8.61 -12.72
N PRO A 88 3.77 8.57 -13.80
CA PRO A 88 5.03 7.84 -13.79
C PRO A 88 5.93 8.25 -12.62
N MET A 89 6.49 7.26 -11.94
CA MET A 89 7.39 7.42 -10.80
C MET A 89 8.48 6.36 -10.87
N GLU A 90 9.47 6.46 -10.01
CA GLU A 90 10.51 5.43 -9.86
C GLU A 90 10.49 4.92 -8.43
N LEU A 91 10.20 3.62 -8.26
CA LEU A 91 10.23 2.94 -6.98
C LEU A 91 11.14 1.71 -7.07
N ALA A 92 12.20 1.71 -6.29
CA ALA A 92 13.09 0.56 -6.13
C ALA A 92 12.75 -0.14 -4.82
N LEU A 93 11.97 -1.23 -4.90
CA LEU A 93 11.45 -1.96 -3.74
C LEU A 93 12.05 -3.37 -3.60
N THR A 94 13.28 -3.54 -4.05
CA THR A 94 13.98 -4.85 -4.07
C THR A 94 14.08 -5.50 -2.69
N ASP A 95 14.25 -4.68 -1.64
CA ASP A 95 14.43 -5.15 -0.27
C ASP A 95 13.09 -5.46 0.44
N HIS A 96 11.98 -5.34 -0.29
CA HIS A 96 10.63 -5.57 0.23
C HIS A 96 10.03 -6.86 -0.37
N SER A 97 9.02 -7.38 0.30
CA SER A 97 8.36 -8.65 -0.08
C SER A 97 7.05 -8.44 -0.83
N GLY A 98 6.51 -7.23 -0.81
CA GLY A 98 5.23 -6.92 -1.43
C GLY A 98 4.69 -5.55 -1.06
N ILE A 99 3.46 -5.30 -1.50
CA ILE A 99 2.69 -4.10 -1.15
C ILE A 99 1.69 -4.44 -0.05
N GLN A 100 1.58 -3.58 0.93
CA GLN A 100 0.57 -3.61 1.96
C GLN A 100 -0.38 -2.42 1.78
N LEU A 101 -1.67 -2.70 1.82
CA LEU A 101 -2.74 -1.71 1.71
C LEU A 101 -3.56 -1.71 2.98
N ARG A 102 -3.95 -0.54 3.49
CA ARG A 102 -4.96 -0.40 4.52
C ARG A 102 -6.23 0.13 3.87
N VAL A 103 -7.26 -0.73 3.77
CA VAL A 103 -8.46 -0.46 2.97
C VAL A 103 -9.75 -0.75 3.75
N LYS A 104 -10.83 -0.04 3.37
CA LYS A 104 -12.20 -0.37 3.74
C LYS A 104 -13.04 -0.38 2.46
N GLY A 105 -13.60 -1.53 2.10
CA GLY A 105 -14.37 -1.70 0.88
C GLY A 105 -15.83 -2.01 1.15
N ASP A 106 -16.51 -2.44 0.12
CA ASP A 106 -17.95 -2.66 0.02
C ASP A 106 -18.33 -4.14 -0.21
N GLY A 107 -17.39 -5.07 0.10
CA GLY A 107 -17.58 -6.51 -0.15
C GLY A 107 -17.23 -6.94 -1.58
N ARG A 108 -16.88 -6.01 -2.46
CA ARG A 108 -16.44 -6.32 -3.83
C ARG A 108 -14.96 -6.69 -3.89
N ARG A 109 -14.49 -7.15 -5.04
CA ARG A 109 -13.09 -7.53 -5.30
C ARG A 109 -12.41 -6.43 -6.10
N TYR A 110 -11.24 -6.05 -5.63
CA TYR A 110 -10.41 -5.03 -6.26
C TYR A 110 -9.07 -5.61 -6.70
N MET A 111 -8.32 -4.84 -7.46
CA MET A 111 -6.98 -5.18 -7.93
C MET A 111 -6.03 -4.04 -7.65
N TRP A 112 -4.87 -4.38 -7.10
CA TRP A 112 -3.74 -3.45 -7.10
C TRP A 112 -2.89 -3.68 -8.34
N ARG A 113 -2.54 -2.62 -9.00
CA ARG A 113 -1.79 -2.64 -10.25
C ARG A 113 -0.42 -2.01 -10.05
N LEU A 114 0.60 -2.64 -10.63
CA LEU A 114 1.94 -2.07 -10.79
C LEU A 114 2.31 -2.03 -12.26
N THR A 115 3.14 -1.07 -12.62
CA THR A 115 3.81 -1.02 -13.92
C THR A 115 5.30 -0.93 -13.73
N THR A 116 6.04 -1.46 -14.71
CA THR A 116 7.49 -1.35 -14.80
C THR A 116 7.86 -0.86 -16.21
N ASP A 117 9.13 -0.81 -16.51
CA ASP A 117 9.63 -0.59 -17.88
C ASP A 117 9.50 -1.85 -18.77
N ALA A 118 9.15 -3.00 -18.19
CA ALA A 118 9.00 -4.25 -18.91
C ALA A 118 7.99 -4.16 -20.06
N ARG A 119 8.36 -4.80 -21.17
CA ARG A 119 7.55 -4.79 -22.38
C ARG A 119 7.31 -6.20 -22.93
N TRP A 120 6.09 -6.39 -23.40
CA TRP A 120 5.70 -7.57 -24.16
C TRP A 120 5.33 -7.13 -25.58
N ARG A 121 6.07 -7.62 -26.59
CA ARG A 121 5.89 -7.23 -27.99
C ARG A 121 5.88 -5.69 -28.19
N GLY A 122 6.79 -5.00 -27.50
CA GLY A 122 6.91 -3.53 -27.54
C GLY A 122 5.87 -2.76 -26.72
N ARG A 123 4.95 -3.42 -26.03
CA ARG A 123 3.86 -2.80 -25.24
C ARG A 123 4.13 -2.94 -23.75
N GLN A 124 3.84 -1.91 -22.97
CA GLN A 124 4.03 -1.93 -21.51
C GLN A 124 3.19 -3.02 -20.86
N VAL A 125 3.79 -3.79 -19.97
CA VAL A 125 3.13 -4.82 -19.18
C VAL A 125 2.60 -4.20 -17.88
N GLY A 126 1.36 -4.55 -17.52
CA GLY A 126 0.82 -4.29 -16.19
C GLY A 126 0.88 -5.55 -15.34
N TYR A 127 1.13 -5.39 -14.04
CA TYR A 127 1.15 -6.50 -13.08
C TYR A 127 0.02 -6.29 -12.08
N TRP A 128 -0.86 -7.29 -11.95
CA TRP A 128 -2.10 -7.13 -11.18
C TRP A 128 -2.21 -8.21 -10.12
N ALA A 129 -2.56 -7.77 -8.90
CA ALA A 129 -2.86 -8.64 -7.78
C ALA A 129 -4.26 -8.33 -7.27
N GLU A 130 -5.11 -9.36 -7.20
CA GLU A 130 -6.49 -9.24 -6.72
C GLU A 130 -6.55 -9.35 -5.20
N PHE A 131 -7.52 -8.64 -4.59
CA PHE A 131 -7.87 -8.80 -3.19
C PHE A 131 -9.38 -8.61 -2.98
N PRO A 132 -9.98 -9.39 -2.08
CA PRO A 132 -11.36 -9.19 -1.64
C PRO A 132 -11.43 -8.10 -0.59
N THR A 133 -12.61 -7.50 -0.43
CA THR A 133 -12.95 -6.65 0.71
C THR A 133 -14.14 -7.20 1.47
N GLU A 134 -14.34 -6.72 2.68
CA GLU A 134 -15.52 -6.97 3.49
C GLU A 134 -16.26 -5.65 3.69
N ASP A 135 -17.59 -5.66 3.55
CA ASP A 135 -18.40 -4.44 3.55
C ASP A 135 -18.24 -3.64 4.86
N GLY A 136 -17.78 -2.41 4.72
CA GLY A 136 -17.58 -1.47 5.83
C GLY A 136 -16.43 -1.80 6.80
N VAL A 137 -15.62 -2.84 6.53
CA VAL A 137 -14.57 -3.32 7.43
C VAL A 137 -13.19 -2.82 6.98
N TRP A 138 -12.46 -2.17 7.90
CA TRP A 138 -11.06 -1.84 7.69
C TRP A 138 -10.18 -3.09 7.74
N THR A 139 -9.49 -3.37 6.64
CA THR A 139 -8.62 -4.55 6.49
C THR A 139 -7.22 -4.14 6.04
N THR A 140 -6.20 -4.82 6.57
CA THR A 140 -4.84 -4.74 6.07
C THR A 140 -4.62 -5.88 5.08
N VAL A 141 -4.38 -5.53 3.82
CA VAL A 141 -4.17 -6.47 2.72
C VAL A 141 -2.69 -6.53 2.38
N ASN A 142 -2.10 -7.72 2.45
CA ASN A 142 -0.73 -7.96 2.02
C ASN A 142 -0.73 -8.62 0.63
N LEU A 143 -0.06 -7.98 -0.31
CA LEU A 143 0.09 -8.43 -1.69
C LEU A 143 1.57 -8.75 -1.97
N PRO A 144 2.02 -10.00 -1.72
CA PRO A 144 3.39 -10.41 -2.01
C PRO A 144 3.66 -10.33 -3.52
N TRP A 145 4.92 -10.11 -3.92
CA TRP A 145 5.30 -10.01 -5.33
C TRP A 145 4.83 -11.20 -6.16
N SER A 146 4.78 -12.39 -5.55
CA SER A 146 4.30 -13.62 -6.19
C SER A 146 2.82 -13.59 -6.59
N ASN A 147 2.01 -12.68 -6.05
CA ASN A 147 0.59 -12.54 -6.41
C ASN A 147 0.40 -11.69 -7.67
N PHE A 148 1.38 -10.89 -8.05
CA PHE A 148 1.29 -10.02 -9.21
C PHE A 148 1.48 -10.82 -10.50
N ARG A 149 0.47 -10.79 -11.37
CA ARG A 149 0.47 -11.49 -12.66
C ARG A 149 0.60 -10.50 -13.81
N PRO A 150 1.53 -10.76 -14.77
CA PRO A 150 1.68 -9.91 -15.93
C PRO A 150 0.45 -9.99 -16.82
N GLN A 151 -0.03 -8.84 -17.29
CA GLN A 151 -1.21 -8.71 -18.14
C GLN A 151 -1.04 -7.58 -19.16
N TYR A 152 -1.73 -7.73 -20.28
CA TYR A 152 -1.89 -6.68 -21.27
C TYR A 152 -3.35 -6.61 -21.70
N ARG A 153 -4.04 -5.51 -21.45
CA ARG A 153 -5.46 -5.29 -21.80
C ARG A 153 -6.38 -6.43 -21.37
N GLY A 154 -6.26 -6.91 -20.13
CA GLY A 154 -7.03 -8.02 -19.59
C GLY A 154 -6.54 -9.43 -19.98
N TYR A 155 -5.61 -9.55 -20.95
CA TYR A 155 -5.02 -10.84 -21.31
C TYR A 155 -3.85 -11.15 -20.41
N ARG A 156 -3.89 -12.30 -19.74
CA ARG A 156 -2.79 -12.82 -18.92
C ARG A 156 -1.62 -13.21 -19.83
N LEU A 157 -0.42 -12.86 -19.39
CA LEU A 157 0.82 -13.18 -20.08
C LEU A 157 1.60 -14.25 -19.28
N ASP A 158 2.46 -15.01 -19.97
CA ASP A 158 3.38 -15.98 -19.33
C ASP A 158 4.67 -15.33 -18.79
N GLY A 159 4.83 -14.04 -18.96
CA GLY A 159 5.96 -13.24 -18.50
C GLY A 159 6.04 -11.90 -19.24
N PRO A 160 7.03 -11.06 -18.94
CA PRO A 160 8.08 -11.19 -17.92
C PRO A 160 7.53 -11.14 -16.48
N ALA A 161 8.28 -11.70 -15.52
CA ALA A 161 7.94 -11.57 -14.09
C ALA A 161 8.09 -10.11 -13.63
N LEU A 162 7.38 -9.74 -12.56
CA LEU A 162 7.53 -8.43 -11.93
C LEU A 162 8.96 -8.28 -11.39
N ASP A 163 9.62 -7.18 -11.74
CA ASP A 163 10.87 -6.74 -11.12
C ASP A 163 10.58 -5.59 -10.14
N PRO A 164 10.67 -5.81 -8.82
CA PRO A 164 10.42 -4.77 -7.83
C PRO A 164 11.41 -3.60 -7.86
N ALA A 165 12.59 -3.78 -8.50
CA ALA A 165 13.56 -2.70 -8.69
C ALA A 165 13.14 -1.68 -9.74
N GLN A 166 12.13 -2.00 -10.55
CA GLN A 166 11.80 -1.26 -11.77
C GLN A 166 10.33 -0.78 -11.80
N ILE A 167 9.74 -0.55 -10.63
CA ILE A 167 8.35 -0.11 -10.56
C ILE A 167 8.26 1.36 -11.01
N THR A 168 7.44 1.62 -12.02
CA THR A 168 7.25 2.93 -12.64
C THR A 168 5.84 3.52 -12.42
N GLY A 169 4.99 2.84 -11.68
CA GLY A 169 3.67 3.35 -11.34
C GLY A 169 2.80 2.33 -10.61
N MET A 170 1.79 2.86 -9.94
CA MET A 170 0.81 2.09 -9.17
C MET A 170 -0.61 2.43 -9.60
N GLY A 171 -1.57 1.63 -9.18
CA GLY A 171 -2.98 1.93 -9.38
C GLY A 171 -3.90 0.96 -8.66
N LEU A 172 -5.11 1.42 -8.45
CA LEU A 172 -6.22 0.65 -7.92
C LEU A 172 -7.28 0.49 -9.03
N MET A 173 -7.91 -0.67 -9.10
CA MET A 173 -8.88 -0.99 -10.13
C MET A 173 -9.99 -1.87 -9.57
N ILE A 174 -11.20 -1.68 -10.06
CA ILE A 174 -12.29 -2.63 -9.95
C ILE A 174 -12.56 -3.23 -11.32
N TYR A 175 -12.58 -4.56 -11.41
CA TYR A 175 -12.91 -5.35 -12.61
C TYR A 175 -13.33 -6.77 -12.20
N ASP A 176 -14.38 -6.86 -11.43
CA ASP A 176 -14.86 -8.13 -10.84
C ASP A 176 -16.00 -8.81 -11.64
N GLY A 177 -16.38 -8.21 -12.77
CA GLY A 177 -17.43 -8.74 -13.64
C GLY A 177 -18.84 -8.49 -13.16
N LEU A 178 -19.04 -7.61 -12.18
CA LEU A 178 -20.35 -7.26 -11.64
C LEU A 178 -20.76 -5.85 -12.05
N ASP A 179 -22.04 -5.67 -12.37
CA ASP A 179 -22.64 -4.35 -12.52
C ASP A 179 -22.99 -3.75 -11.16
N GLY A 180 -22.93 -2.43 -11.05
CA GLY A 180 -23.44 -1.75 -9.88
C GLY A 180 -22.45 -0.79 -9.25
N PRO A 181 -22.86 -0.17 -8.13
CA PRO A 181 -22.01 0.78 -7.41
C PRO A 181 -20.79 0.08 -6.80
N PHE A 182 -19.74 0.86 -6.59
CA PHE A 182 -18.59 0.43 -5.81
C PHE A 182 -18.07 1.58 -4.95
N ALA A 183 -17.46 1.23 -3.81
CA ALA A 183 -16.81 2.17 -2.92
C ALA A 183 -15.65 1.51 -2.18
N LEU A 184 -14.48 2.12 -2.25
CA LEU A 184 -13.30 1.70 -1.50
C LEU A 184 -12.57 2.91 -0.96
N GLN A 185 -12.29 2.89 0.35
CA GLN A 185 -11.41 3.85 1.02
C GLN A 185 -10.03 3.22 1.17
N LEU A 186 -8.99 4.00 0.89
CA LEU A 186 -7.59 3.63 1.05
C LEU A 186 -6.94 4.62 2.01
N GLU A 187 -6.45 4.13 3.16
CA GLU A 187 -5.80 4.93 4.19
C GLU A 187 -4.28 4.99 3.98
N SER A 188 -3.68 3.90 3.54
CA SER A 188 -2.23 3.89 3.30
C SER A 188 -1.82 2.82 2.30
N VAL A 189 -0.68 3.09 1.66
CA VAL A 189 0.07 2.16 0.82
C VAL A 189 1.50 2.10 1.34
N SER A 190 1.97 0.90 1.65
CA SER A 190 3.34 0.65 2.11
C SER A 190 3.97 -0.51 1.34
N ALA A 191 5.30 -0.52 1.26
CA ALA A 191 6.03 -1.72 0.91
C ALA A 191 6.43 -2.44 2.21
N TYR A 192 6.08 -3.71 2.36
CA TYR A 192 6.39 -4.49 3.56
C TYR A 192 7.51 -5.48 3.32
N SER A 193 8.29 -5.76 4.36
CA SER A 193 9.26 -6.85 4.38
C SER A 193 8.67 -8.04 5.14
N ALA A 194 8.73 -9.24 4.55
CA ALA A 194 8.35 -10.43 5.30
C ALA A 194 9.37 -10.61 6.43
N SER A 195 8.90 -10.72 7.66
CA SER A 195 9.75 -11.15 8.77
C SER A 195 10.36 -12.49 8.40
N SER A 196 11.68 -12.58 8.36
CA SER A 196 12.34 -13.88 8.23
C SER A 196 11.92 -14.72 9.43
N ALA A 197 11.06 -15.72 9.20
CA ALA A 197 10.79 -16.72 10.22
C ALA A 197 12.12 -17.28 10.73
N PRO A 198 12.29 -17.50 12.05
CA PRO A 198 13.48 -18.15 12.57
C PRO A 198 13.66 -19.46 11.78
N ARG A 199 14.85 -19.68 11.25
CA ARG A 199 15.20 -20.98 10.66
C ARG A 199 15.32 -21.97 11.84
N GLU A 200 14.40 -22.92 11.91
CA GLU A 200 14.53 -24.07 12.78
C GLU A 200 15.75 -24.93 12.41
#